data_3c9da0add08a4b402a3e713bb2ce5cb0
#
_entry.id   3c9da0add08a4b402a3e713bb2ce5cb0
#
_cell.length_a   1.000
_cell.length_b   1.000
_cell.length_c   1.000
_cell.angle_alpha   90.00
_cell.angle_beta   90.00
_cell.angle_gamma   90.00
#
_symmetry.space_group_name_H-M   'P 1'
#
loop_
_entity.id
_entity.type
_entity.pdbx_description
1 polymer ?
#
loop_
_entity_poly.entity_id
_entity_poly.type
_entity_poly.pdbx_seq_one_letter_code
_entity_poly.pdbx_strand_id
1 'polypeptide(L)'
;MNAPLTTLDSSRGRASANGGADLAATMRQLGRDARTAARALALAPTAQKNRALAAMAKAIRAGCAAILAANAQDREDAKAAGATPAFLDRLALDRARITAMADGIDVIRKLKDPVGTIMASWRRPNGMRIERVRVPLGVVGVIYESRPNVTADAGALCLKAGNAAILRGGSESFRSCRAIHAALCEGLAEAGLPAASIALVPTRERNAVGLMLGGLDGAIDAAGRATSARPSHRAA
;
A
#
# COMPACT_ATOMS: atom_id res chain seq x y z
N MET A 1 51.81 22.86 -30.82
CA MET A 1 51.01 23.27 -29.63
C MET A 1 49.95 22.22 -29.40
N ASN A 2 50.17 21.29 -28.45
CA ASN A 2 49.21 20.22 -28.09
C ASN A 2 48.34 20.68 -26.94
N ALA A 3 47.02 20.71 -27.14
CA ALA A 3 46.05 20.91 -26.08
C ALA A 3 45.88 19.62 -25.24
N PRO A 4 45.75 19.68 -23.89
CA PRO A 4 45.59 18.50 -23.11
C PRO A 4 44.14 17.97 -23.18
N LEU A 5 44.00 16.65 -23.34
CA LEU A 5 42.76 15.91 -23.26
C LEU A 5 42.18 16.02 -21.83
N THR A 6 41.01 16.59 -21.74
CA THR A 6 40.21 16.65 -20.47
C THR A 6 39.72 15.23 -20.12
N THR A 7 40.23 14.66 -19.06
CA THR A 7 39.72 13.40 -18.48
C THR A 7 38.32 13.60 -18.00
N LEU A 8 37.35 12.91 -18.63
CA LEU A 8 35.96 12.80 -18.15
C LEU A 8 35.95 12.10 -16.80
N ASP A 9 35.42 12.79 -15.78
CA ASP A 9 35.26 12.30 -14.43
C ASP A 9 34.30 11.10 -14.38
N SER A 10 34.86 9.89 -14.19
CA SER A 10 34.14 8.63 -14.07
C SER A 10 33.48 8.40 -12.70
N SER A 11 33.55 9.38 -11.79
CA SER A 11 33.03 9.24 -10.42
C SER A 11 31.52 9.39 -10.32
N ARG A 12 30.90 10.21 -11.17
CA ARG A 12 29.43 10.41 -11.19
C ARG A 12 28.63 9.19 -11.65
N GLY A 13 29.18 8.33 -12.49
CA GLY A 13 28.52 7.12 -12.97
C GLY A 13 28.45 6.00 -11.91
N ARG A 14 29.44 5.90 -11.03
CA ARG A 14 29.50 4.85 -9.99
C ARG A 14 28.55 5.11 -8.82
N ALA A 15 28.34 6.35 -8.40
CA ALA A 15 27.39 6.68 -7.31
C ALA A 15 25.94 6.41 -7.72
N SER A 16 25.56 6.68 -8.98
CA SER A 16 24.22 6.39 -9.49
C SER A 16 23.95 4.88 -9.67
N ALA A 17 24.96 4.09 -10.05
CA ALA A 17 24.83 2.65 -10.21
C ALA A 17 24.65 1.92 -8.86
N ASN A 18 25.36 2.35 -7.81
CA ASN A 18 25.24 1.77 -6.47
C ASN A 18 23.87 2.06 -5.83
N GLY A 19 23.34 3.28 -5.95
CA GLY A 19 22.03 3.64 -5.44
C GLY A 19 20.89 2.84 -6.10
N GLY A 20 20.99 2.59 -7.40
CA GLY A 20 20.00 1.77 -8.12
C GLY A 20 20.03 0.29 -7.74
N ALA A 21 21.22 -0.27 -7.50
CA ALA A 21 21.38 -1.66 -7.06
C ALA A 21 20.85 -1.87 -5.63
N ASP A 22 21.07 -0.92 -4.72
CA ASP A 22 20.57 -0.94 -3.35
C ASP A 22 19.05 -0.83 -3.31
N LEU A 23 18.45 0.08 -4.10
CA LEU A 23 17.00 0.18 -4.25
C LEU A 23 16.39 -1.13 -4.73
N ALA A 24 16.96 -1.74 -5.78
CA ALA A 24 16.44 -3.00 -6.31
C ALA A 24 16.54 -4.14 -5.29
N ALA A 25 17.61 -4.20 -4.50
CA ALA A 25 17.76 -5.19 -3.43
C ALA A 25 16.71 -4.99 -2.33
N THR A 26 16.50 -3.75 -1.89
CA THR A 26 15.48 -3.37 -0.89
C THR A 26 14.08 -3.74 -1.37
N MET A 27 13.75 -3.41 -2.63
CA MET A 27 12.44 -3.71 -3.19
C MET A 27 12.20 -5.21 -3.35
N ARG A 28 13.23 -5.98 -3.74
CA ARG A 28 13.13 -7.46 -3.79
C ARG A 28 12.93 -8.06 -2.41
N GLN A 29 13.60 -7.55 -1.39
CA GLN A 29 13.40 -8.01 0.00
C GLN A 29 11.97 -7.74 0.45
N LEU A 30 11.47 -6.51 0.22
CA LEU A 30 10.08 -6.14 0.51
C LEU A 30 9.08 -7.11 -0.17
N GLY A 31 9.34 -7.47 -1.43
CA GLY A 31 8.52 -8.44 -2.17
C GLY A 31 8.54 -9.84 -1.53
N ARG A 32 9.71 -10.36 -1.13
CA ARG A 32 9.83 -11.66 -0.47
C ARG A 32 9.08 -11.70 0.87
N ASP A 33 9.21 -10.64 1.66
CA ASP A 33 8.56 -10.52 2.96
C ASP A 33 7.03 -10.46 2.81
N ALA A 34 6.55 -9.67 1.84
CA ALA A 34 5.13 -9.60 1.51
C ALA A 34 4.60 -10.96 1.01
N ARG A 35 5.36 -11.69 0.20
CA ARG A 35 4.99 -13.03 -0.27
C ARG A 35 4.86 -14.03 0.89
N THR A 36 5.77 -13.96 1.85
CA THR A 36 5.70 -14.78 3.07
C THR A 36 4.47 -14.41 3.91
N ALA A 37 4.20 -13.12 4.09
CA ALA A 37 3.03 -12.63 4.80
C ALA A 37 1.72 -13.02 4.10
N ALA A 38 1.66 -12.99 2.76
CA ALA A 38 0.48 -13.39 1.98
C ALA A 38 0.09 -14.85 2.23
N ARG A 39 1.07 -15.76 2.37
CA ARG A 39 0.80 -17.16 2.71
C ARG A 39 0.14 -17.30 4.09
N ALA A 40 0.60 -16.54 5.09
CA ALA A 40 -0.01 -16.51 6.41
C ALA A 40 -1.42 -15.92 6.38
N LEU A 41 -1.63 -14.82 5.63
CA LEU A 41 -2.93 -14.17 5.50
C LEU A 41 -3.98 -15.04 4.79
N ALA A 42 -3.57 -15.84 3.81
CA ALA A 42 -4.48 -16.75 3.11
C ALA A 42 -5.12 -17.78 4.05
N LEU A 43 -4.46 -18.09 5.16
CA LEU A 43 -4.92 -19.04 6.18
C LEU A 43 -5.49 -18.34 7.41
N ALA A 44 -5.38 -17.01 7.51
CA ALA A 44 -5.84 -16.27 8.67
C ALA A 44 -7.38 -16.30 8.78
N PRO A 45 -7.93 -16.70 9.95
CA PRO A 45 -9.38 -16.71 10.13
C PRO A 45 -9.95 -15.29 10.10
N THR A 46 -11.20 -15.16 9.66
CA THR A 46 -11.94 -13.88 9.61
C THR A 46 -11.88 -13.11 10.93
N ALA A 47 -11.97 -13.81 12.05
CA ALA A 47 -11.90 -13.19 13.39
C ALA A 47 -10.55 -12.49 13.63
N GLN A 48 -9.44 -13.07 13.18
CA GLN A 48 -8.10 -12.50 13.32
C GLN A 48 -7.94 -11.26 12.43
N LYS A 49 -8.37 -11.31 11.17
CA LYS A 49 -8.39 -10.16 10.26
C LYS A 49 -9.25 -9.02 10.82
N ASN A 50 -10.41 -9.34 11.39
CA ASN A 50 -11.29 -8.35 12.01
C ASN A 50 -10.70 -7.71 13.27
N ARG A 51 -9.95 -8.47 14.11
CA ARG A 51 -9.21 -7.91 15.24
C ARG A 51 -8.14 -6.93 14.76
N ALA A 52 -7.36 -7.30 13.75
CA ALA A 52 -6.36 -6.40 13.17
C ALA A 52 -6.99 -5.08 12.67
N LEU A 53 -8.09 -5.16 11.92
CA LEU A 53 -8.80 -3.98 11.43
C LEU A 53 -9.35 -3.10 12.56
N ALA A 54 -9.90 -3.69 13.62
CA ALA A 54 -10.36 -2.93 14.79
C ALA A 54 -9.20 -2.22 15.50
N ALA A 55 -8.07 -2.92 15.68
CA ALA A 55 -6.87 -2.37 16.28
C ALA A 55 -6.25 -1.24 15.41
N MET A 56 -6.22 -1.41 14.08
CA MET A 56 -5.80 -0.36 13.14
C MET A 56 -6.64 0.91 13.26
N ALA A 57 -7.96 0.78 13.27
CA ALA A 57 -8.86 1.92 13.43
C ALA A 57 -8.64 2.65 14.78
N LYS A 58 -8.43 1.89 15.86
CA LYS A 58 -8.07 2.42 17.19
C LYS A 58 -6.72 3.16 17.14
N ALA A 59 -5.70 2.55 16.55
CA ALA A 59 -4.36 3.13 16.45
C ALA A 59 -4.33 4.42 15.61
N ILE A 60 -5.08 4.48 14.51
CA ILE A 60 -5.22 5.72 13.70
C ILE A 60 -5.86 6.84 14.51
N ARG A 61 -6.92 6.55 15.28
CA ARG A 61 -7.55 7.55 16.15
C ARG A 61 -6.60 8.03 17.25
N ALA A 62 -5.86 7.12 17.88
CA ALA A 62 -4.86 7.43 18.90
C ALA A 62 -3.67 8.22 18.30
N GLY A 63 -3.18 7.85 17.13
CA GLY A 63 -2.08 8.48 16.42
C GLY A 63 -2.44 9.79 15.70
N CYS A 64 -3.66 10.32 15.85
CA CYS A 64 -4.16 11.48 15.13
C CYS A 64 -3.20 12.69 15.19
N ALA A 65 -2.63 13.01 16.35
CA ALA A 65 -1.69 14.12 16.50
C ALA A 65 -0.40 13.91 15.68
N ALA A 66 0.18 12.72 15.70
CA ALA A 66 1.37 12.39 14.95
C ALA A 66 1.11 12.41 13.42
N ILE A 67 -0.05 11.91 12.99
CA ILE A 67 -0.45 11.94 11.57
C ILE A 67 -0.63 13.39 11.10
N LEU A 68 -1.28 14.26 11.91
CA LEU A 68 -1.44 15.68 11.59
C LEU A 68 -0.10 16.40 11.50
N ALA A 69 0.83 16.16 12.43
CA ALA A 69 2.15 16.76 12.41
C ALA A 69 2.96 16.35 11.16
N ALA A 70 2.92 15.06 10.78
CA ALA A 70 3.54 14.56 9.56
C ALA A 70 2.92 15.19 8.31
N ASN A 71 1.60 15.35 8.29
CA ASN A 71 0.87 15.96 7.18
C ASN A 71 1.16 17.45 7.04
N ALA A 72 1.29 18.17 8.13
CA ALA A 72 1.67 19.58 8.10
C ALA A 72 3.02 19.78 7.40
N GLN A 73 4.03 18.96 7.71
CA GLN A 73 5.34 19.00 7.05
C GLN A 73 5.26 18.69 5.56
N ASP A 74 4.50 17.64 5.17
CA ASP A 74 4.31 17.30 3.76
C ASP A 74 3.62 18.44 2.99
N ARG A 75 2.65 19.11 3.60
CA ARG A 75 1.95 20.26 3.00
C ARG A 75 2.84 21.49 2.86
N GLU A 76 3.69 21.78 3.84
CA GLU A 76 4.66 22.87 3.77
C GLU A 76 5.67 22.65 2.65
N ASP A 77 6.24 21.45 2.55
CA ASP A 77 7.15 21.08 1.47
C ASP A 77 6.48 21.22 0.09
N ALA A 78 5.24 20.71 -0.04
CA ALA A 78 4.49 20.81 -1.29
C ALA A 78 4.16 22.27 -1.67
N LYS A 79 3.80 23.10 -0.69
CA LYS A 79 3.56 24.54 -0.91
C LYS A 79 4.83 25.27 -1.35
N ALA A 80 5.96 24.99 -0.71
CA ALA A 80 7.26 25.53 -1.08
C ALA A 80 7.68 25.11 -2.50
N ALA A 81 7.29 23.89 -2.93
CA ALA A 81 7.49 23.40 -4.30
C ALA A 81 6.50 23.95 -5.33
N GLY A 82 5.62 24.89 -4.97
CA GLY A 82 4.66 25.52 -5.90
C GLY A 82 3.42 24.67 -6.22
N ALA A 83 3.03 23.76 -5.34
CA ALA A 83 1.85 22.95 -5.54
C ALA A 83 0.55 23.79 -5.63
N THR A 84 -0.36 23.39 -6.51
CA THR A 84 -1.64 24.10 -6.70
C THR A 84 -2.57 23.94 -5.49
N PRO A 85 -3.49 24.90 -5.24
CA PRO A 85 -4.46 24.77 -4.15
C PRO A 85 -5.26 23.47 -4.17
N ALA A 86 -5.67 23.00 -5.35
CA ALA A 86 -6.39 21.74 -5.52
C ALA A 86 -5.52 20.51 -5.14
N PHE A 87 -4.21 20.58 -5.37
CA PHE A 87 -3.29 19.55 -4.93
C PHE A 87 -3.12 19.55 -3.41
N LEU A 88 -2.94 20.74 -2.82
CA LEU A 88 -2.81 20.92 -1.37
C LEU A 88 -4.06 20.46 -0.61
N ASP A 89 -5.27 20.67 -1.15
CA ASP A 89 -6.51 20.15 -0.56
C ASP A 89 -6.56 18.62 -0.59
N ARG A 90 -6.14 17.99 -1.70
CA ARG A 90 -6.08 16.52 -1.78
C ARG A 90 -5.07 15.90 -0.82
N LEU A 91 -3.96 16.61 -0.56
CA LEU A 91 -2.92 16.18 0.37
C LEU A 91 -3.33 16.39 1.83
N ALA A 92 -4.18 17.39 2.09
CA ALA A 92 -4.53 17.82 3.44
C ALA A 92 -5.26 16.73 4.24
N LEU A 93 -4.82 16.55 5.48
CA LEU A 93 -5.54 15.82 6.51
C LEU A 93 -5.91 16.79 7.64
N ASP A 94 -7.10 16.62 8.16
CA ASP A 94 -7.60 17.24 9.39
C ASP A 94 -8.15 16.15 10.32
N ARG A 95 -8.60 16.51 11.50
CA ARG A 95 -9.16 15.56 12.47
C ARG A 95 -10.38 14.81 11.90
N ALA A 96 -11.23 15.50 11.15
CA ALA A 96 -12.43 14.90 10.56
C ALA A 96 -12.05 13.85 9.51
N ARG A 97 -11.10 14.18 8.62
CA ARG A 97 -10.59 13.24 7.60
C ARG A 97 -9.88 12.03 8.22
N ILE A 98 -9.14 12.20 9.32
CA ILE A 98 -8.49 11.08 10.04
C ILE A 98 -9.56 10.21 10.73
N THR A 99 -10.57 10.80 11.34
CA THR A 99 -11.69 10.06 11.91
C THR A 99 -12.43 9.27 10.84
N ALA A 100 -12.76 9.90 9.71
CA ALA A 100 -13.41 9.24 8.59
C ALA A 100 -12.58 8.07 8.01
N MET A 101 -11.25 8.21 7.99
CA MET A 101 -10.34 7.12 7.60
C MET A 101 -10.46 5.93 8.55
N ALA A 102 -10.46 6.15 9.85
CA ALA A 102 -10.64 5.10 10.86
C ALA A 102 -12.04 4.46 10.78
N ASP A 103 -13.08 5.27 10.56
CA ASP A 103 -14.44 4.79 10.36
C ASP A 103 -14.56 3.95 9.08
N GLY A 104 -13.85 4.32 8.02
CA GLY A 104 -13.72 3.54 6.78
C GLY A 104 -13.17 2.13 7.05
N ILE A 105 -12.14 2.00 7.90
CA ILE A 105 -11.62 0.68 8.31
C ILE A 105 -12.68 -0.10 9.09
N ASP A 106 -13.44 0.55 9.97
CA ASP A 106 -14.53 -0.10 10.70
C ASP A 106 -15.67 -0.59 9.78
N VAL A 107 -15.94 0.15 8.68
CA VAL A 107 -16.86 -0.31 7.62
C VAL A 107 -16.29 -1.55 6.92
N ILE A 108 -15.01 -1.52 6.50
CA ILE A 108 -14.34 -2.66 5.86
C ILE A 108 -14.36 -3.88 6.78
N ARG A 109 -14.14 -3.70 8.09
CA ARG A 109 -14.20 -4.77 9.08
C ARG A 109 -15.56 -5.49 9.10
N LYS A 110 -16.66 -4.76 8.89
CA LYS A 110 -18.04 -5.30 8.87
C LYS A 110 -18.39 -6.02 7.54
N LEU A 111 -17.64 -5.82 6.48
CA LEU A 111 -17.87 -6.51 5.22
C LEU A 111 -17.75 -8.04 5.42
N LYS A 112 -18.52 -8.79 4.63
CA LYS A 112 -18.39 -10.25 4.57
C LYS A 112 -16.98 -10.60 4.06
N ASP A 113 -16.35 -11.57 4.71
CA ASP A 113 -15.06 -12.09 4.25
C ASP A 113 -15.25 -12.81 2.90
N PRO A 114 -14.53 -12.42 1.85
CA PRO A 114 -14.68 -13.07 0.55
C PRO A 114 -13.99 -14.44 0.48
N VAL A 115 -12.97 -14.68 1.33
CA VAL A 115 -12.15 -15.89 1.29
C VAL A 115 -12.98 -17.11 1.68
N GLY A 116 -12.88 -18.18 0.91
CA GLY A 116 -13.63 -19.42 1.13
C GLY A 116 -15.10 -19.35 0.67
N THR A 117 -15.56 -18.23 0.10
CA THR A 117 -16.94 -18.13 -0.40
C THR A 117 -17.14 -18.99 -1.65
N ILE A 118 -18.12 -19.90 -1.60
CA ILE A 118 -18.51 -20.71 -2.75
C ILE A 118 -19.35 -19.86 -3.70
N MET A 119 -18.85 -19.67 -4.93
CA MET A 119 -19.51 -18.89 -5.98
C MET A 119 -20.46 -19.72 -6.83
N ALA A 120 -20.14 -20.99 -7.02
CA ALA A 120 -20.93 -21.96 -7.77
C ALA A 120 -20.61 -23.37 -7.28
N SER A 121 -21.59 -24.26 -7.34
CA SER A 121 -21.42 -25.68 -7.03
C SER A 121 -22.27 -26.51 -7.99
N TRP A 122 -21.73 -27.62 -8.50
CA TRP A 122 -22.46 -28.56 -9.36
C TRP A 122 -21.95 -29.98 -9.18
N ARG A 123 -22.80 -30.97 -9.54
CA ARG A 123 -22.45 -32.38 -9.52
C ARG A 123 -22.23 -32.90 -10.93
N ARG A 124 -21.28 -33.78 -11.10
CA ARG A 124 -21.06 -34.54 -12.35
C ARG A 124 -21.85 -35.85 -12.31
N PRO A 125 -22.12 -36.50 -13.49
CA PRO A 125 -22.83 -37.78 -13.54
C PRO A 125 -22.19 -38.89 -12.70
N ASN A 126 -20.88 -38.87 -12.52
CA ASN A 126 -20.14 -39.80 -11.66
C ASN A 126 -20.24 -39.51 -10.16
N GLY A 127 -21.09 -38.57 -9.73
CA GLY A 127 -21.29 -38.18 -8.32
C GLY A 127 -20.30 -37.16 -7.77
N MET A 128 -19.23 -36.77 -8.49
CA MET A 128 -18.24 -35.81 -8.05
C MET A 128 -18.86 -34.41 -7.90
N ARG A 129 -18.62 -33.78 -6.73
CA ARG A 129 -19.02 -32.39 -6.47
C ARG A 129 -17.88 -31.46 -6.83
N ILE A 130 -18.16 -30.46 -7.66
CA ILE A 130 -17.21 -29.40 -8.04
C ILE A 130 -17.70 -28.07 -7.47
N GLU A 131 -16.80 -27.30 -6.86
CA GLU A 131 -17.10 -26.00 -6.31
C GLU A 131 -16.10 -24.96 -6.83
N ARG A 132 -16.61 -23.78 -7.18
CA ARG A 132 -15.80 -22.59 -7.44
C ARG A 132 -15.71 -21.78 -6.17
N VAL A 133 -14.54 -21.73 -5.54
CA VAL A 133 -14.29 -21.06 -4.28
C VAL A 133 -13.43 -19.82 -4.50
N ARG A 134 -13.73 -18.71 -3.82
CA ARG A 134 -12.88 -17.51 -3.82
C ARG A 134 -11.66 -17.74 -2.95
N VAL A 135 -10.49 -17.40 -3.50
CA VAL A 135 -9.20 -17.43 -2.80
C VAL A 135 -8.53 -16.06 -2.90
N PRO A 136 -7.61 -15.71 -1.99
CA PRO A 136 -6.81 -14.50 -2.13
C PRO A 136 -5.98 -14.51 -3.42
N LEU A 137 -5.69 -13.33 -3.95
CA LEU A 137 -4.76 -13.16 -5.08
C LEU A 137 -3.31 -13.45 -4.67
N GLY A 138 -2.94 -13.03 -3.46
CA GLY A 138 -1.60 -13.13 -2.92
C GLY A 138 -1.05 -11.77 -2.52
N VAL A 139 -0.11 -11.21 -3.28
CA VAL A 139 0.48 -9.88 -3.04
C VAL A 139 -0.08 -8.88 -4.04
N VAL A 140 -0.64 -7.78 -3.54
CA VAL A 140 -1.22 -6.71 -4.35
C VAL A 140 -0.35 -5.46 -4.22
N GLY A 141 0.22 -4.99 -5.34
CA GLY A 141 0.92 -3.71 -5.43
C GLY A 141 -0.08 -2.58 -5.69
N VAL A 142 -0.11 -1.57 -4.82
CA VAL A 142 -1.01 -0.41 -4.98
C VAL A 142 -0.18 0.87 -5.07
N ILE A 143 -0.24 1.51 -6.23
CA ILE A 143 0.41 2.78 -6.52
C ILE A 143 -0.66 3.85 -6.54
N TYR A 144 -0.50 4.91 -5.75
CA TYR A 144 -1.48 5.99 -5.66
C TYR A 144 -0.80 7.35 -5.58
N GLU A 145 -1.55 8.38 -5.96
CA GLU A 145 -1.09 9.76 -5.91
C GLU A 145 -1.10 10.27 -4.45
N SER A 146 -0.79 11.54 -4.25
CA SER A 146 -0.67 12.20 -2.94
C SER A 146 -2.02 12.35 -2.23
N ARG A 147 -2.59 11.22 -1.85
CA ARG A 147 -3.79 11.07 -1.03
C ARG A 147 -3.49 10.12 0.13
N PRO A 148 -3.04 10.63 1.27
CA PRO A 148 -2.53 9.81 2.37
C PRO A 148 -3.54 8.77 2.89
N ASN A 149 -4.85 9.08 2.86
CA ASN A 149 -5.91 8.16 3.29
C ASN A 149 -5.92 6.82 2.54
N VAL A 150 -5.47 6.80 1.27
CA VAL A 150 -5.41 5.56 0.47
C VAL A 150 -4.50 4.52 1.11
N THR A 151 -3.50 4.95 1.89
CA THR A 151 -2.65 4.04 2.68
C THR A 151 -3.49 3.13 3.58
N ALA A 152 -4.44 3.71 4.29
CA ALA A 152 -5.34 2.98 5.20
C ALA A 152 -6.38 2.15 4.42
N ASP A 153 -7.03 2.77 3.44
CA ASP A 153 -8.11 2.15 2.68
C ASP A 153 -7.61 0.91 1.92
N ALA A 154 -6.52 1.05 1.16
CA ALA A 154 -5.95 -0.04 0.37
C ALA A 154 -5.37 -1.15 1.25
N GLY A 155 -4.66 -0.80 2.33
CA GLY A 155 -4.13 -1.76 3.29
C GLY A 155 -5.22 -2.58 3.95
N ALA A 156 -6.29 -1.93 4.43
CA ALA A 156 -7.41 -2.58 5.09
C ALA A 156 -8.22 -3.49 4.15
N LEU A 157 -8.48 -3.05 2.90
CA LEU A 157 -9.20 -3.86 1.90
C LEU A 157 -8.40 -5.10 1.50
N CYS A 158 -7.10 -4.95 1.24
CA CYS A 158 -6.23 -6.08 0.93
C CYS A 158 -6.21 -7.09 2.07
N LEU A 159 -6.00 -6.62 3.32
CA LEU A 159 -6.00 -7.47 4.50
C LEU A 159 -7.32 -8.21 4.69
N LYS A 160 -8.47 -7.53 4.53
CA LYS A 160 -9.80 -8.16 4.64
C LYS A 160 -9.98 -9.27 3.63
N ALA A 161 -9.48 -9.07 2.41
CA ALA A 161 -9.52 -10.05 1.33
C ALA A 161 -8.42 -11.13 1.41
N GLY A 162 -7.63 -11.16 2.49
CA GLY A 162 -6.57 -12.16 2.71
C GLY A 162 -5.32 -11.94 1.86
N ASN A 163 -5.13 -10.74 1.29
CA ASN A 163 -3.98 -10.38 0.47
C ASN A 163 -2.97 -9.55 1.28
N ALA A 164 -1.68 -9.76 1.04
CA ALA A 164 -0.67 -8.80 1.43
C ALA A 164 -0.67 -7.61 0.46
N ALA A 165 -0.34 -6.41 0.96
CA ALA A 165 -0.26 -5.20 0.18
C ALA A 165 1.15 -4.61 0.18
N ILE A 166 1.63 -4.17 -0.99
CA ILE A 166 2.81 -3.30 -1.12
C ILE A 166 2.31 -1.95 -1.60
N LEU A 167 2.40 -0.95 -0.74
CA LEU A 167 1.84 0.38 -0.92
C LEU A 167 2.90 1.38 -1.35
N ARG A 168 2.61 2.20 -2.39
CA ARG A 168 3.47 3.29 -2.85
C ARG A 168 2.64 4.56 -3.06
N GLY A 169 2.69 5.47 -2.09
CA GLY A 169 2.09 6.80 -2.18
C GLY A 169 2.93 7.79 -2.97
N GLY A 170 2.39 8.94 -3.32
CA GLY A 170 3.13 10.05 -3.91
C GLY A 170 4.27 10.53 -3.01
N SER A 171 5.33 11.08 -3.61
CA SER A 171 6.51 11.60 -2.89
C SER A 171 6.16 12.71 -1.91
N GLU A 172 5.13 13.48 -2.23
CA GLU A 172 4.65 14.64 -1.48
C GLU A 172 3.84 14.25 -0.22
N SER A 173 3.38 13.00 -0.13
CA SER A 173 2.63 12.47 1.03
C SER A 173 3.44 11.47 1.86
N PHE A 174 4.74 11.44 1.68
CA PHE A 174 5.60 10.37 2.20
C PHE A 174 5.58 10.27 3.73
N ARG A 175 5.68 11.38 4.45
CA ARG A 175 5.65 11.39 5.92
C ARG A 175 4.28 11.00 6.44
N SER A 176 3.22 11.56 5.84
CA SER A 176 1.84 11.22 6.17
C SER A 176 1.55 9.72 5.99
N CYS A 177 1.96 9.17 4.84
CA CYS A 177 1.80 7.73 4.56
C CYS A 177 2.56 6.86 5.57
N ARG A 178 3.77 7.27 5.96
CA ARG A 178 4.55 6.56 6.99
C ARG A 178 3.88 6.59 8.37
N ALA A 179 3.33 7.74 8.78
CA ALA A 179 2.63 7.87 10.06
C ALA A 179 1.37 7.00 10.10
N ILE A 180 0.58 6.98 9.00
CA ILE A 180 -0.59 6.11 8.88
C ILE A 180 -0.16 4.64 8.88
N HIS A 181 0.85 4.28 8.09
CA HIS A 181 1.36 2.91 8.01
C HIS A 181 1.84 2.39 9.37
N ALA A 182 2.49 3.22 10.19
CA ALA A 182 2.89 2.85 11.54
C ALA A 182 1.69 2.41 12.39
N ALA A 183 0.58 3.16 12.35
CA ALA A 183 -0.65 2.79 13.05
C ALA A 183 -1.27 1.48 12.51
N LEU A 184 -1.16 1.23 11.19
CA LEU A 184 -1.60 -0.05 10.62
C LEU A 184 -0.73 -1.22 11.13
N CYS A 185 0.59 -1.04 11.24
CA CYS A 185 1.50 -2.04 11.77
C CYS A 185 1.22 -2.37 13.25
N GLU A 186 0.86 -1.38 14.07
CA GLU A 186 0.41 -1.61 15.46
C GLU A 186 -0.80 -2.55 15.48
N GLY A 187 -1.78 -2.31 14.60
CA GLY A 187 -2.96 -3.17 14.51
C GLY A 187 -2.67 -4.59 14.03
N LEU A 188 -1.69 -4.76 13.11
CA LEU A 188 -1.22 -6.09 12.70
C LEU A 188 -0.58 -6.83 13.87
N ALA A 189 0.30 -6.15 14.61
CA ALA A 189 1.01 -6.72 15.76
C ALA A 189 0.03 -7.16 16.87
N GLU A 190 -0.98 -6.33 17.21
CA GLU A 190 -2.02 -6.65 18.21
C GLU A 190 -2.81 -7.91 17.84
N ALA A 191 -2.98 -8.17 16.54
CA ALA A 191 -3.68 -9.35 16.04
C ALA A 191 -2.78 -10.56 15.80
N GLY A 192 -1.46 -10.44 16.00
CA GLY A 192 -0.49 -11.51 15.71
C GLY A 192 -0.35 -11.81 14.21
N LEU A 193 -0.52 -10.79 13.35
CA LEU A 193 -0.30 -10.90 11.91
C LEU A 193 1.08 -10.36 11.53
N PRO A 194 1.71 -10.91 10.46
CA PRO A 194 3.01 -10.44 10.01
C PRO A 194 2.99 -8.95 9.63
N ALA A 195 3.98 -8.17 10.05
CA ALA A 195 4.08 -6.74 9.70
C ALA A 195 4.13 -6.52 8.18
N ALA A 196 4.75 -7.42 7.43
CA ALA A 196 4.80 -7.38 5.97
C ALA A 196 3.46 -7.66 5.27
N SER A 197 2.38 -7.92 6.03
CA SER A 197 1.00 -8.00 5.49
C SER A 197 0.56 -6.70 4.84
N ILE A 198 1.05 -5.58 5.34
CA ILE A 198 0.90 -4.26 4.73
C ILE A 198 2.28 -3.62 4.74
N ALA A 199 2.94 -3.60 3.60
CA ALA A 199 4.26 -3.02 3.44
C ALA A 199 4.15 -1.66 2.74
N LEU A 200 4.95 -0.68 3.17
CA LEU A 200 5.06 0.62 2.52
C LEU A 200 6.46 0.76 1.90
N VAL A 201 6.53 1.14 0.62
CA VAL A 201 7.80 1.40 -0.07
C VAL A 201 8.59 2.48 0.68
N PRO A 202 9.81 2.20 1.17
CA PRO A 202 10.53 3.06 2.10
C PRO A 202 11.25 4.25 1.45
N THR A 203 11.00 4.52 0.18
CA THR A 203 11.70 5.57 -0.59
C THR A 203 10.76 6.47 -1.38
N ARG A 204 11.22 7.70 -1.66
CA ARG A 204 10.56 8.65 -2.57
C ARG A 204 10.94 8.44 -4.04
N GLU A 205 11.91 7.59 -4.34
CA GLU A 205 12.42 7.40 -5.69
C GLU A 205 11.35 6.85 -6.64
N ARG A 206 11.26 7.45 -7.82
CA ARG A 206 10.29 7.02 -8.85
C ARG A 206 10.62 5.66 -9.44
N ASN A 207 11.89 5.26 -9.43
CA ASN A 207 12.33 3.97 -9.94
C ASN A 207 11.68 2.79 -9.19
N ALA A 208 11.32 2.97 -7.91
CA ALA A 208 10.57 1.97 -7.15
C ALA A 208 9.22 1.61 -7.81
N VAL A 209 8.56 2.57 -8.48
CA VAL A 209 7.31 2.33 -9.21
C VAL A 209 7.55 1.39 -10.40
N GLY A 210 8.62 1.60 -11.16
CA GLY A 210 9.01 0.71 -12.26
C GLY A 210 9.26 -0.71 -11.79
N LEU A 211 9.96 -0.87 -10.67
CA LEU A 211 10.22 -2.19 -10.05
C LEU A 211 8.92 -2.88 -9.61
N MET A 212 7.97 -2.14 -9.00
CA MET A 212 6.65 -2.69 -8.62
C MET A 212 5.85 -3.14 -9.84
N LEU A 213 5.81 -2.34 -10.90
CA LEU A 213 5.10 -2.68 -12.15
C LEU A 213 5.77 -3.87 -12.87
N GLY A 214 7.09 -4.04 -12.72
CA GLY A 214 7.82 -5.23 -13.17
C GLY A 214 7.58 -6.49 -12.32
N GLY A 215 6.75 -6.40 -11.27
CA GLY A 215 6.31 -7.56 -10.47
C GLY A 215 7.29 -8.02 -9.40
N LEU A 216 8.39 -7.30 -9.15
CA LEU A 216 9.41 -7.65 -8.14
C LEU A 216 9.86 -9.13 -8.22
N ASP A 217 10.29 -9.57 -9.39
CA ASP A 217 10.71 -10.95 -9.68
C ASP A 217 9.60 -11.98 -9.35
N GLY A 218 8.35 -11.66 -9.67
CA GLY A 218 7.19 -12.52 -9.43
C GLY A 218 6.65 -12.47 -7.99
N ALA A 219 7.13 -11.54 -7.16
CA ALA A 219 6.61 -11.37 -5.81
C ALA A 219 5.23 -10.70 -5.78
N ILE A 220 4.87 -9.89 -6.77
CA ILE A 220 3.56 -9.23 -6.89
C ILE A 220 2.68 -10.01 -7.88
N ASP A 221 1.48 -10.40 -7.44
CA ASP A 221 0.49 -11.10 -8.28
C ASP A 221 -0.40 -10.15 -9.07
N ALA A 222 -0.68 -8.96 -8.52
CA ALA A 222 -1.45 -7.93 -9.18
C ALA A 222 -0.92 -6.54 -8.78
N ALA A 223 -0.69 -5.66 -9.75
CA ALA A 223 -0.32 -4.27 -9.50
C ALA A 223 -1.28 -3.32 -10.21
N GLY A 224 -1.66 -2.23 -9.55
CA GLY A 224 -2.56 -1.23 -10.13
C GLY A 224 -2.34 0.16 -9.54
N ARG A 225 -2.76 1.19 -10.33
CA ARG A 225 -2.86 2.57 -9.84
C ARG A 225 -4.26 2.81 -9.31
N ALA A 226 -4.36 3.22 -8.06
CA ALA A 226 -5.59 3.77 -7.53
C ALA A 226 -5.73 5.20 -8.07
N THR A 227 -6.53 5.36 -9.12
CA THR A 227 -6.96 6.67 -9.62
C THR A 227 -8.34 6.96 -9.06
N SER A 228 -8.64 8.23 -8.73
CA SER A 228 -10.01 8.65 -8.46
C SER A 228 -10.82 8.53 -9.76
N ALA A 229 -11.51 7.41 -9.95
CA ALA A 229 -12.54 7.35 -10.97
C ALA A 229 -13.59 8.41 -10.61
N ARG A 230 -13.73 9.47 -11.42
CA ARG A 230 -14.96 10.24 -11.45
C ARG A 230 -16.06 9.25 -11.81
N PRO A 231 -17.16 9.16 -11.04
CA PRO A 231 -18.31 8.44 -11.52
C PRO A 231 -18.73 9.11 -12.84
N SER A 232 -18.60 8.39 -13.95
CA SER A 232 -19.21 8.81 -15.19
C SER A 232 -20.72 8.71 -14.97
N HIS A 233 -21.38 9.81 -14.71
CA HIS A 233 -22.81 9.91 -14.94
C HIS A 233 -23.05 9.69 -16.44
N ARG A 234 -23.23 8.44 -16.85
CA ARG A 234 -24.01 8.14 -18.03
C ARG A 234 -25.47 8.29 -17.59
N ALA A 235 -26.03 9.45 -17.87
CA ALA A 235 -27.48 9.59 -18.00
C ALA A 235 -27.92 8.64 -19.14
N ALA A 236 -28.83 7.75 -18.81
CA ALA A 236 -29.67 7.05 -19.77
C ALA A 236 -30.87 7.93 -20.07
#